data_25bddf4340489c085f2acdc52e03c258
#
_entry.id   25bddf4340489c085f2acdc52e03c258
#
_cell.length_a   1.000
_cell.length_b   1.000
_cell.length_c   1.000
_cell.angle_alpha   90.00
_cell.angle_beta   90.00
_cell.angle_gamma   90.00
#
_symmetry.space_group_name_H-M   'P 1'
#
loop_
_entity.id
_entity.type
_entity.pdbx_description
1 polymer ?
#
loop_
_entity_poly.entity_id
_entity_poly.type
_entity_poly.pdbx_seq_one_letter_code
_entity_poly.pdbx_strand_id
1 'polypeptide(L)'
;MLWEIQLYFSTFDGVINTLMIYKEPIKARRLLQKDGYYFDLCYPQDKRVSNTQAVLWLEKLCKEFNADIVITSTWRKDYELACECLYNSGLSKTIRVIDKTPWLDGYRGAEIDAWLKEHPCPAFVILDDDTDMEPYIDHLVKTDFDTGITVMIYERAKQLLQNQLSK
;
A
#
# COMPACT_ATOMS: atom_id res chain seq x y z
N MET A 1 4.59 20.44 -17.28
CA MET A 1 5.24 19.22 -16.78
C MET A 1 4.28 18.61 -15.78
N LEU A 2 3.71 17.44 -16.08
CA LEU A 2 2.88 16.71 -15.11
C LEU A 2 3.84 16.10 -14.09
N TRP A 3 3.77 16.55 -12.86
CA TRP A 3 4.55 16.02 -11.76
C TRP A 3 4.02 14.63 -11.43
N GLU A 4 4.85 13.61 -11.53
CA GLU A 4 4.49 12.26 -11.09
C GLU A 4 4.59 12.20 -9.57
N ILE A 5 3.47 12.01 -8.90
CA ILE A 5 3.39 11.79 -7.47
C ILE A 5 3.44 10.28 -7.25
N GLN A 6 4.22 9.87 -6.28
CA GLN A 6 4.39 8.45 -5.98
C GLN A 6 3.92 8.12 -4.58
N LEU A 7 3.21 7.02 -4.46
CA LEU A 7 2.75 6.48 -3.20
C LEU A 7 3.55 5.24 -2.85
N TYR A 8 3.98 5.17 -1.62
CA TYR A 8 4.69 4.02 -1.08
C TYR A 8 3.85 3.38 0.01
N PHE A 9 3.82 2.09 0.05
CA PHE A 9 3.35 1.38 1.23
C PHE A 9 4.27 0.18 1.49
N SER A 10 4.67 -0.01 2.73
CA SER A 10 5.68 -0.98 3.08
C SER A 10 5.10 -2.37 3.22
N THR A 11 3.90 -2.47 3.72
CA THR A 11 3.27 -3.76 3.97
C THR A 11 1.87 -3.82 3.38
N PHE A 12 1.50 -5.01 2.90
CA PHE A 12 0.11 -5.31 2.63
C PHE A 12 -0.64 -5.52 3.94
N ASP A 13 0.01 -6.16 4.91
CA ASP A 13 -0.51 -6.35 6.25
C ASP A 13 -0.49 -4.99 6.98
N GLY A 14 -1.57 -4.64 7.65
CA GLY A 14 -1.73 -3.35 8.31
C GLY A 14 -2.03 -2.14 7.41
N VAL A 15 -2.01 -2.28 6.08
CA VAL A 15 -2.35 -1.21 5.12
C VAL A 15 -3.57 -1.56 4.31
N ILE A 16 -3.51 -2.62 3.52
CA ILE A 16 -4.62 -3.14 2.73
C ILE A 16 -5.08 -4.53 3.16
N ASN A 17 -4.21 -5.35 3.77
CA ASN A 17 -4.58 -6.53 4.52
C ASN A 17 -4.74 -6.15 5.98
N THR A 18 -5.92 -6.34 6.53
CA THR A 18 -6.23 -5.90 7.90
C THR A 18 -6.96 -6.99 8.66
N LEU A 19 -6.95 -6.90 9.98
CA LEU A 19 -7.71 -7.83 10.83
C LEU A 19 -9.22 -7.75 10.58
N MET A 20 -9.72 -6.70 9.95
CA MET A 20 -11.14 -6.64 9.57
C MET A 20 -11.52 -7.74 8.59
N ILE A 21 -10.61 -8.16 7.70
CA ILE A 21 -10.83 -9.32 6.83
C ILE A 21 -11.03 -10.58 7.66
N TYR A 22 -10.37 -10.68 8.81
CA TYR A 22 -10.46 -11.82 9.73
C TYR A 22 -11.72 -11.80 10.61
N LYS A 23 -12.32 -10.63 10.79
CA LYS A 23 -13.55 -10.46 11.58
C LYS A 23 -14.83 -10.64 10.76
N GLU A 24 -14.70 -10.99 9.49
CA GLU A 24 -15.84 -11.33 8.63
C GLU A 24 -16.72 -12.41 9.26
N PRO A 25 -18.05 -12.37 9.05
CA PRO A 25 -18.97 -13.36 9.57
C PRO A 25 -18.51 -14.78 9.27
N ILE A 26 -18.71 -15.69 10.21
CA ILE A 26 -18.26 -17.10 10.12
C ILE A 26 -18.61 -17.74 8.77
N LYS A 27 -19.70 -17.32 8.16
CA LYS A 27 -20.15 -17.82 6.86
C LYS A 27 -19.26 -17.35 5.71
N ALA A 28 -18.86 -16.09 5.73
CA ALA A 28 -17.90 -15.54 4.79
C ALA A 28 -16.50 -16.13 5.01
N ARG A 29 -16.09 -16.30 6.27
CA ARG A 29 -14.85 -16.99 6.63
C ARG A 29 -14.79 -18.42 6.09
N ARG A 30 -15.88 -19.17 6.16
CA ARG A 30 -15.94 -20.54 5.63
C ARG A 30 -15.85 -20.59 4.11
N LEU A 31 -16.44 -19.63 3.42
CA LEU A 31 -16.32 -19.49 1.98
C LEU A 31 -14.87 -19.12 1.59
N LEU A 32 -14.30 -18.16 2.26
CA LEU A 32 -12.90 -17.75 2.08
C LEU A 32 -11.96 -18.92 2.42
N GLN A 33 -12.23 -19.69 3.47
CA GLN A 33 -11.47 -20.90 3.82
C GLN A 33 -11.57 -21.99 2.76
N LYS A 34 -12.77 -22.22 2.23
CA LYS A 34 -13.00 -23.23 1.20
C LYS A 34 -12.29 -22.94 -0.10
N ASP A 35 -12.15 -21.66 -0.41
CA ASP A 35 -11.52 -21.18 -1.64
C ASP A 35 -10.00 -20.84 -1.45
N GLY A 36 -9.43 -21.22 -0.31
CA GLY A 36 -8.01 -20.97 -0.02
C GLY A 36 -7.67 -19.54 0.41
N TYR A 37 -8.66 -18.67 0.50
CA TYR A 37 -8.45 -17.24 0.76
C TYR A 37 -8.04 -16.88 2.19
N TYR A 38 -8.13 -17.80 3.13
CA TYR A 38 -8.07 -17.42 4.54
C TYR A 38 -6.81 -17.85 5.28
N PHE A 39 -6.18 -18.94 4.88
CA PHE A 39 -5.17 -19.59 5.70
C PHE A 39 -3.75 -19.15 5.49
N ASP A 40 -3.51 -18.42 4.44
CA ASP A 40 -2.14 -18.09 4.11
C ASP A 40 -2.04 -16.61 3.76
N LEU A 41 -2.15 -15.81 4.77
CA LEU A 41 -2.10 -14.36 4.66
C LEU A 41 -0.73 -13.85 4.25
N CYS A 42 0.28 -14.66 4.47
CA CYS A 42 1.64 -14.36 4.07
C CYS A 42 1.96 -14.88 2.67
N TYR A 43 1.21 -15.86 2.19
CA TYR A 43 1.45 -16.51 0.90
C TYR A 43 0.12 -16.86 0.22
N PRO A 44 -0.44 -15.95 -0.52
CA PRO A 44 -1.61 -16.22 -1.31
C PRO A 44 -1.31 -17.31 -2.32
N GLN A 45 -1.94 -18.44 -2.17
CA GLN A 45 -1.83 -19.47 -3.20
C GLN A 45 -2.73 -19.19 -4.39
N ASP A 46 -3.77 -18.38 -4.24
CA ASP A 46 -4.62 -17.99 -5.34
C ASP A 46 -5.38 -16.70 -5.07
N LYS A 47 -5.32 -15.76 -6.01
CA LYS A 47 -6.21 -14.61 -6.24
C LYS A 47 -6.79 -13.96 -4.99
N ARG A 48 -5.96 -13.60 -4.03
CA ARG A 48 -6.45 -13.02 -2.78
C ARG A 48 -7.00 -11.66 -2.96
N VAL A 49 -8.01 -11.46 -2.17
CA VAL A 49 -8.67 -10.19 -2.03
C VAL A 49 -8.23 -9.59 -0.70
N SER A 50 -7.61 -8.44 -0.74
CA SER A 50 -7.32 -7.62 0.42
C SER A 50 -8.57 -6.87 0.87
N ASN A 51 -8.46 -6.03 1.90
CA ASN A 51 -9.54 -5.16 2.31
C ASN A 51 -9.93 -4.21 1.17
N THR A 52 -11.03 -4.52 0.49
CA THR A 52 -11.52 -3.74 -0.65
C THR A 52 -11.79 -2.28 -0.30
N GLN A 53 -12.22 -1.99 0.93
CA GLN A 53 -12.43 -0.62 1.38
C GLN A 53 -11.12 0.15 1.49
N ALA A 54 -10.06 -0.47 2.00
CA ALA A 54 -8.73 0.15 2.04
C ALA A 54 -8.19 0.40 0.63
N VAL A 55 -8.36 -0.56 -0.28
CA VAL A 55 -7.98 -0.41 -1.70
C VAL A 55 -8.75 0.71 -2.38
N LEU A 56 -10.04 0.90 -2.08
CA LEU A 56 -10.83 2.02 -2.62
C LEU A 56 -10.31 3.38 -2.14
N TRP A 57 -9.88 3.50 -0.89
CA TRP A 57 -9.25 4.73 -0.40
C TRP A 57 -7.90 5.00 -1.05
N LEU A 58 -7.09 3.95 -1.24
CA LEU A 58 -5.85 4.03 -1.99
C LEU A 58 -6.09 4.51 -3.43
N GLU A 59 -7.04 3.88 -4.12
CA GLU A 59 -7.43 4.27 -5.47
C GLU A 59 -7.87 5.72 -5.56
N LYS A 60 -8.69 6.17 -4.61
CA LYS A 60 -9.16 7.56 -4.56
C LYS A 60 -8.00 8.53 -4.43
N LEU A 61 -7.03 8.21 -3.56
CA LEU A 61 -5.83 9.03 -3.39
C LEU A 61 -5.02 9.08 -4.70
N CYS A 62 -4.77 7.93 -5.33
CA CYS A 62 -4.06 7.86 -6.60
C CYS A 62 -4.74 8.68 -7.71
N LYS A 63 -6.06 8.58 -7.83
CA LYS A 63 -6.82 9.33 -8.84
C LYS A 63 -6.79 10.83 -8.61
N GLU A 64 -6.89 11.28 -7.36
CA GLU A 64 -6.92 12.70 -7.03
C GLU A 64 -5.59 13.40 -7.36
N PHE A 65 -4.48 12.70 -7.18
CA PHE A 65 -3.14 13.26 -7.40
C PHE A 65 -2.47 12.76 -8.68
N ASN A 66 -3.14 11.94 -9.48
CA ASN A 66 -2.55 11.25 -10.63
C ASN A 66 -1.25 10.53 -10.23
N ALA A 67 -1.32 9.77 -9.13
CA ALA A 67 -0.17 9.15 -8.50
C ALA A 67 -0.02 7.68 -8.88
N ASP A 68 1.22 7.23 -8.95
CA ASP A 68 1.60 5.85 -9.14
C ASP A 68 1.91 5.16 -7.82
N ILE A 69 1.90 3.84 -7.80
CA ILE A 69 2.20 3.03 -6.64
C ILE A 69 3.58 2.37 -6.80
N VAL A 70 4.40 2.46 -5.76
CA VAL A 70 5.64 1.71 -5.62
C VAL A 70 5.53 0.81 -4.39
N ILE A 71 5.75 -0.48 -4.57
CA ILE A 71 5.61 -1.46 -3.49
C ILE A 71 6.90 -1.53 -2.68
N THR A 72 6.79 -1.30 -1.37
CA THR A 72 7.90 -1.48 -0.43
C THR A 72 7.62 -2.56 0.63
N SER A 73 6.52 -3.28 0.49
CA SER A 73 6.15 -4.42 1.31
C SER A 73 7.09 -5.62 1.13
N THR A 74 7.16 -6.50 2.11
CA THR A 74 7.80 -7.82 1.98
C THR A 74 7.20 -8.65 0.84
N TRP A 75 5.96 -8.38 0.45
CA TRP A 75 5.29 -8.99 -0.70
C TRP A 75 5.96 -8.68 -2.04
N ARG A 76 6.83 -7.66 -2.11
CA ARG A 76 7.61 -7.37 -3.31
C ARG A 76 8.57 -8.49 -3.73
N LYS A 77 8.80 -9.50 -2.88
CA LYS A 77 9.51 -10.73 -3.24
C LYS A 77 8.80 -11.47 -4.37
N ASP A 78 7.47 -11.42 -4.38
CA ASP A 78 6.62 -11.85 -5.48
C ASP A 78 5.81 -10.65 -5.98
N TYR A 79 6.49 -9.81 -6.76
CA TYR A 79 5.94 -8.54 -7.23
C TYR A 79 4.69 -8.71 -8.10
N GLU A 80 4.68 -9.71 -8.97
CA GLU A 80 3.54 -9.99 -9.85
C GLU A 80 2.31 -10.36 -9.03
N LEU A 81 2.49 -11.21 -8.03
CA LEU A 81 1.43 -11.59 -7.12
C LEU A 81 0.91 -10.42 -6.29
N ALA A 82 1.81 -9.53 -5.83
CA ALA A 82 1.41 -8.33 -5.11
C ALA A 82 0.55 -7.40 -5.99
N CYS A 83 0.94 -7.20 -7.24
CA CYS A 83 0.15 -6.43 -8.21
C CYS A 83 -1.20 -7.10 -8.49
N GLU A 84 -1.22 -8.41 -8.71
CA GLU A 84 -2.45 -9.17 -8.93
C GLU A 84 -3.40 -9.04 -7.73
N CYS A 85 -2.90 -9.13 -6.51
CA CYS A 85 -3.69 -8.97 -5.30
C CYS A 85 -4.36 -7.59 -5.22
N LEU A 86 -3.65 -6.51 -5.53
CA LEU A 86 -4.21 -5.16 -5.57
C LEU A 86 -5.36 -5.05 -6.57
N TYR A 87 -5.14 -5.50 -7.81
CA TYR A 87 -6.16 -5.41 -8.85
C TYR A 87 -7.36 -6.32 -8.57
N ASN A 88 -7.16 -7.51 -8.03
CA ASN A 88 -8.25 -8.40 -7.62
C ASN A 88 -9.04 -7.85 -6.43
N SER A 89 -8.42 -7.00 -5.61
CA SER A 89 -9.05 -6.32 -4.48
C SER A 89 -9.84 -5.07 -4.88
N GLY A 90 -9.90 -4.78 -6.17
CA GLY A 90 -10.72 -3.69 -6.72
C GLY A 90 -9.94 -2.45 -7.17
N LEU A 91 -8.59 -2.47 -7.13
CA LEU A 91 -7.82 -1.37 -7.70
C LEU A 91 -8.09 -1.26 -9.21
N SER A 92 -8.44 -0.06 -9.66
CA SER A 92 -8.65 0.19 -11.08
C SER A 92 -7.38 -0.05 -11.89
N LYS A 93 -7.53 -0.65 -13.05
CA LYS A 93 -6.44 -0.85 -14.02
C LYS A 93 -5.85 0.45 -14.58
N THR A 94 -6.50 1.57 -14.32
CA THR A 94 -5.99 2.92 -14.66
C THR A 94 -4.95 3.41 -13.66
N ILE A 95 -4.90 2.82 -12.47
CA ILE A 95 -3.86 3.10 -11.47
C ILE A 95 -2.67 2.18 -11.75
N ARG A 96 -1.51 2.76 -11.87
CA ARG A 96 -0.29 2.03 -12.20
C ARG A 96 0.45 1.65 -10.92
N VAL A 97 0.80 0.37 -10.83
CA VAL A 97 1.84 -0.09 -9.91
C VAL A 97 3.10 -0.17 -10.75
N ILE A 98 4.01 0.76 -10.56
CA ILE A 98 5.11 0.98 -11.51
C ILE A 98 6.39 0.25 -11.14
N ASP A 99 6.62 0.00 -9.86
CA ASP A 99 7.86 -0.57 -9.39
C ASP A 99 7.77 -1.07 -7.94
N LYS A 100 8.89 -1.55 -7.45
CA LYS A 100 9.12 -1.94 -6.06
C LYS A 100 10.47 -1.42 -5.57
N THR A 101 10.60 -1.14 -4.28
CA THR A 101 11.89 -0.77 -3.69
C THR A 101 12.86 -1.96 -3.69
N PRO A 102 14.18 -1.73 -3.72
CA PRO A 102 15.16 -2.79 -3.59
C PRO A 102 15.01 -3.49 -2.23
N TRP A 103 15.47 -4.73 -2.15
CA TRP A 103 15.57 -5.44 -0.88
C TRP A 103 16.99 -5.22 -0.33
N LEU A 104 17.08 -4.47 0.75
CA LEU A 104 18.32 -4.21 1.46
C LEU A 104 18.27 -4.87 2.84
N ASP A 105 19.42 -5.26 3.35
CA ASP A 105 19.54 -5.73 4.74
C ASP A 105 19.54 -4.53 5.69
N GLY A 106 18.38 -3.88 5.81
CA GLY A 106 18.24 -2.66 6.58
C GLY A 106 16.78 -2.33 6.89
N TYR A 107 16.57 -1.09 7.26
CA TYR A 107 15.24 -0.57 7.56
C TYR A 107 14.58 0.01 6.31
N ARG A 108 13.26 0.12 6.35
CA ARG A 108 12.41 0.50 5.22
C ARG A 108 12.78 1.85 4.59
N GLY A 109 13.09 2.83 5.44
CA GLY A 109 13.49 4.15 4.95
C GLY A 109 14.73 4.13 4.06
N ALA A 110 15.71 3.24 4.32
CA ALA A 110 16.88 3.09 3.47
C ALA A 110 16.55 2.49 2.09
N GLU A 111 15.58 1.59 2.03
CA GLU A 111 15.09 1.00 0.78
C GLU A 111 14.35 2.03 -0.09
N ILE A 112 13.55 2.88 0.56
CA ILE A 112 12.86 4.00 -0.08
C ILE A 112 13.88 5.03 -0.58
N ASP A 113 14.88 5.37 0.24
CA ASP A 113 15.95 6.30 -0.12
C ASP A 113 16.75 5.82 -1.34
N ALA A 114 17.08 4.55 -1.39
CA ALA A 114 17.79 3.96 -2.52
C ALA A 114 16.98 4.06 -3.81
N TRP A 115 15.67 3.82 -3.74
CA TRP A 115 14.78 3.94 -4.88
C TRP A 115 14.63 5.41 -5.33
N LEU A 116 14.42 6.34 -4.40
CA LEU A 116 14.24 7.78 -4.69
C LEU A 116 15.47 8.44 -5.31
N LYS A 117 16.67 7.95 -5.01
CA LYS A 117 17.93 8.43 -5.63
C LYS A 117 17.96 8.19 -7.13
N GLU A 118 17.35 7.11 -7.58
CA GLU A 118 17.26 6.75 -8.99
C GLU A 118 15.99 7.30 -9.65
N HIS A 119 14.95 7.56 -8.86
CA HIS A 119 13.62 7.99 -9.32
C HIS A 119 13.13 9.20 -8.52
N PRO A 120 13.78 10.37 -8.67
CA PRO A 120 13.37 11.55 -7.92
C PRO A 120 11.94 11.95 -8.28
N CYS A 121 11.11 12.20 -7.27
CA CYS A 121 9.74 12.65 -7.43
C CYS A 121 9.45 13.90 -6.59
N PRO A 122 8.55 14.77 -7.00
CA PRO A 122 8.28 16.05 -6.34
C PRO A 122 7.53 15.91 -5.03
N ALA A 123 6.70 14.87 -4.91
CA ALA A 123 5.91 14.61 -3.72
C ALA A 123 5.61 13.12 -3.58
N PHE A 124 5.64 12.63 -2.36
CA PHE A 124 5.26 11.25 -2.04
C PHE A 124 4.77 11.10 -0.62
N VAL A 125 4.06 10.03 -0.37
CA VAL A 125 3.60 9.62 0.95
C VAL A 125 3.90 8.14 1.17
N ILE A 126 4.25 7.79 2.39
CA ILE A 126 4.46 6.41 2.83
C ILE A 126 3.22 6.01 3.64
N LEU A 127 2.64 4.88 3.29
CA LEU A 127 1.53 4.27 4.02
C LEU A 127 2.04 2.98 4.65
N ASP A 128 2.13 2.96 5.97
CA ASP A 128 2.71 1.85 6.71
C ASP A 128 2.18 1.81 8.15
N ASP A 129 2.10 0.64 8.75
CA ASP A 129 1.77 0.45 10.16
C ASP A 129 3.02 0.45 11.06
N ASP A 130 4.22 0.42 10.47
CA ASP A 130 5.50 0.55 11.16
C ASP A 130 6.08 1.97 11.09
N THR A 131 7.20 2.22 11.72
CA THR A 131 7.84 3.55 11.84
C THR A 131 9.30 3.58 11.43
N ASP A 132 9.86 2.52 10.86
CA ASP A 132 11.25 2.40 10.44
C ASP A 132 11.56 3.16 9.13
N MET A 133 11.06 4.41 9.01
CA MET A 133 11.02 5.19 7.76
C MET A 133 12.10 6.28 7.66
N GLU A 134 13.06 6.33 8.57
CA GLU A 134 14.12 7.34 8.48
C GLU A 134 14.91 7.25 7.16
N PRO A 135 15.22 8.38 6.49
CA PRO A 135 15.01 9.77 6.92
C PRO A 135 13.63 10.35 6.56
N TYR A 136 12.69 9.56 6.09
CA TYR A 136 11.40 9.98 5.52
C TYR A 136 10.21 9.87 6.50
N ILE A 137 10.48 9.94 7.79
CA ILE A 137 9.42 9.85 8.81
C ILE A 137 8.33 10.92 8.64
N ASP A 138 8.70 12.11 8.15
CA ASP A 138 7.77 13.20 7.87
C ASP A 138 6.86 12.94 6.66
N HIS A 139 7.15 11.92 5.86
CA HIS A 139 6.33 11.46 4.75
C HIS A 139 5.44 10.28 5.13
N LEU A 140 5.58 9.76 6.36
CA LEU A 140 4.81 8.62 6.84
C LEU A 140 3.41 9.06 7.28
N VAL A 141 2.41 8.40 6.73
CA VAL A 141 1.05 8.36 7.28
C VAL A 141 0.85 6.97 7.86
N LYS A 142 1.07 6.88 9.16
CA LYS A 142 0.98 5.62 9.88
C LYS A 142 -0.44 5.08 9.86
N THR A 143 -0.59 3.86 9.39
CA THR A 143 -1.84 3.11 9.44
C THR A 143 -1.95 2.32 10.75
N ASP A 144 -3.08 1.72 10.96
CA ASP A 144 -3.32 0.78 12.05
C ASP A 144 -3.50 -0.62 11.47
N PHE A 145 -2.83 -1.59 12.08
CA PHE A 145 -2.82 -2.97 11.60
C PHE A 145 -4.23 -3.58 11.49
N ASP A 146 -5.15 -3.16 12.36
CA ASP A 146 -6.51 -3.69 12.37
C ASP A 146 -7.38 -3.11 11.27
N THR A 147 -7.18 -1.85 10.91
CA THR A 147 -8.09 -1.08 10.05
C THR A 147 -7.49 -0.69 8.70
N GLY A 148 -6.17 -0.60 8.59
CA GLY A 148 -5.48 -0.18 7.36
C GLY A 148 -5.83 1.24 6.93
N ILE A 149 -6.02 1.44 5.61
CA ILE A 149 -6.38 2.74 5.06
C ILE A 149 -7.87 3.01 5.31
N THR A 150 -8.11 3.99 6.16
CA THR A 150 -9.44 4.54 6.46
C THR A 150 -9.59 5.92 5.83
N VAL A 151 -10.79 6.51 5.94
CA VAL A 151 -11.01 7.91 5.53
C VAL A 151 -10.05 8.86 6.24
N MET A 152 -9.73 8.63 7.50
CA MET A 152 -8.80 9.47 8.27
C MET A 152 -7.37 9.39 7.72
N ILE A 153 -6.93 8.19 7.36
CA ILE A 153 -5.62 7.96 6.73
C ILE A 153 -5.57 8.62 5.36
N TYR A 154 -6.63 8.45 4.56
CA TYR A 154 -6.75 9.12 3.27
C TYR A 154 -6.64 10.65 3.40
N GLU A 155 -7.39 11.28 4.31
CA GLU A 155 -7.35 12.74 4.49
C GLU A 155 -5.96 13.23 4.95
N ARG A 156 -5.28 12.48 5.83
CA ARG A 156 -3.90 12.79 6.24
C ARG A 156 -2.91 12.70 5.08
N ALA A 157 -3.00 11.63 4.29
CA ALA A 157 -2.15 11.44 3.12
C ALA A 157 -2.37 12.55 2.09
N LYS A 158 -3.63 12.90 1.82
CA LYS A 158 -4.02 14.00 0.95
C LYS A 158 -3.42 15.33 1.42
N GLN A 159 -3.58 15.67 2.68
CA GLN A 159 -3.04 16.91 3.25
C GLN A 159 -1.51 16.97 3.14
N LEU A 160 -0.84 15.84 3.38
CA LEU A 160 0.62 15.74 3.29
C LEU A 160 1.10 15.98 1.86
N LEU A 161 0.46 15.38 0.87
CA LEU A 161 0.78 15.59 -0.56
C LEU A 161 0.51 17.04 -0.98
N GLN A 162 -0.62 17.62 -0.59
CA GLN A 162 -0.95 19.02 -0.89
C GLN A 162 0.10 19.98 -0.32
N ASN A 163 0.56 19.75 0.90
CA ASN A 163 1.59 20.57 1.54
C ASN A 163 2.94 20.49 0.81
N GLN A 164 3.30 19.33 0.26
CA GLN A 164 4.52 19.17 -0.53
C GLN A 164 4.43 19.88 -1.88
N LEU A 165 3.28 19.81 -2.54
CA LEU A 165 3.06 20.43 -3.86
C LEU A 165 2.86 21.94 -3.79
N SER A 166 2.62 22.51 -2.62
CA SER A 166 2.42 23.95 -2.42
C SER A 166 3.73 24.71 -2.14
N LYS A 167 4.84 24.01 -2.05
CA LYS A 167 6.18 24.58 -1.84
C LYS A 167 6.89 24.81 -3.15
#